data_a62de917f21a4b2787f89c65c7b48ac9
#
_entry.id   a62de917f21a4b2787f89c65c7b48ac9
#
_cell.length_a   1.000
_cell.length_b   1.000
_cell.length_c   1.000
_cell.angle_alpha   90.00
_cell.angle_beta   90.00
_cell.angle_gamma   90.00
#
_symmetry.space_group_name_H-M   'P 1'
#
loop_
_entity.id
_entity.type
_entity.pdbx_description
1 polymer ?
#
loop_
_entity_poly.entity_id
_entity_poly.type
_entity_poly.pdbx_seq_one_letter_code
_entity_poly.pdbx_strand_id
1 'polypeptide(L)'
;MFKNAALACVILVLAGSVAVAAQDSGEPSGQIGVFRKTACFFDLPRGVVEGKDIECGFVTVPERHANLDGPVIELAVAVIKSTSAHPAPDPLVIEAGGPGFPSLLSAPSVLGMHQFRAVRDIVIVEQRGIGDSVPNLGCQAGADYVVAMYGQNPDDADLIAQEQVVLGDCYQQWIDQGIDLSAYNSLENAADFPVVMDALGYDQFNFYGVSYASALAQHIMRDYPDRLRSVVLDSVVPLEFSFATTYPVSIERAFNLLFDSCAADLACGTNFPDLEARFFALVDDYSVNQPVMTFDNPFAPGETVEAEVRGEYLILGLYQQLYDFGANPLLPASIFALSEGTHSHFIESYVIPTRVSSMRMVSGMSNSVLCSEFVSPESPLQPAEEHPQLDALMREYLDFRDVCAVWPVERLPDHAFEPVISDVPTLLISGQFDPITPPENAELVAAHLSNRYVYTFPGLGHAVLGDHPCPLTMVLGFVNDPSQAPDSRCIADLGVTFAASLGWGDVVFVPVTVDEIGVAAVAPEGWALLDVGVYASAGYTTILAFGKDASLDVTKEVLSGFDPDPIDEIEINGRVWTVYEVVFQGVYEGVLAITPTGAGDEIYLVLVVTTDSPNDIRDAILGPVIAAFDVVE
;
A
#
# COMPACT_ATOMS: atom_id res chain seq x y z
N MET A 1 -8.07 0.38 -1.22
CA MET A 1 -8.09 1.43 -0.17
C MET A 1 -6.74 1.55 0.56
N PHE A 2 -6.11 0.47 1.03
CA PHE A 2 -4.81 0.54 1.70
C PHE A 2 -3.67 1.08 0.82
N LYS A 3 -3.63 0.75 -0.46
CA LYS A 3 -2.56 1.18 -1.38
C LYS A 3 -2.72 2.62 -1.87
N ASN A 4 -3.95 3.08 -2.09
CA ASN A 4 -4.20 4.48 -2.46
C ASN A 4 -4.00 5.44 -1.29
N ALA A 5 -4.17 4.99 -0.04
CA ALA A 5 -3.73 5.73 1.13
C ALA A 5 -2.19 5.86 1.16
N ALA A 6 -1.45 4.86 0.71
CA ALA A 6 0.00 4.92 0.62
C ALA A 6 0.48 5.90 -0.46
N LEU A 7 -0.12 5.88 -1.65
CA LEU A 7 0.22 6.82 -2.72
C LEU A 7 -0.25 8.25 -2.39
N ALA A 8 -1.46 8.42 -1.84
CA ALA A 8 -1.94 9.72 -1.35
C ALA A 8 -1.18 10.21 -0.11
N CYS A 9 -0.70 9.29 0.76
CA CYS A 9 0.13 9.67 1.91
C CYS A 9 1.55 10.05 1.51
N VAL A 10 2.15 9.44 0.49
CA VAL A 10 3.45 9.90 -0.02
C VAL A 10 3.34 11.31 -0.61
N ILE A 11 2.25 11.62 -1.31
CA ILE A 11 1.99 12.98 -1.84
C ILE A 11 1.57 13.94 -0.71
N LEU A 12 0.78 13.50 0.29
CA LEU A 12 0.34 14.36 1.41
C LEU A 12 1.43 14.59 2.47
N VAL A 13 2.33 13.66 2.70
CA VAL A 13 3.51 13.88 3.57
C VAL A 13 4.49 14.85 2.91
N LEU A 14 4.48 14.97 1.58
CA LEU A 14 5.39 15.85 0.85
C LEU A 14 4.76 17.21 0.46
N ALA A 15 3.42 17.31 0.29
CA ALA A 15 2.74 18.57 -0.05
C ALA A 15 2.25 19.37 1.18
N GLY A 16 2.06 18.74 2.32
CA GLY A 16 2.01 19.48 3.58
C GLY A 16 3.44 19.83 3.96
N SER A 17 3.75 21.12 4.01
CA SER A 17 4.76 21.61 4.95
C SER A 17 4.27 21.15 6.34
N VAL A 18 4.46 19.88 6.65
CA VAL A 18 4.48 19.45 8.03
C VAL A 18 5.68 20.22 8.56
N ALA A 19 5.39 21.42 9.10
CA ALA A 19 6.21 21.87 10.17
C ALA A 19 6.23 20.66 11.10
N VAL A 20 7.30 19.87 11.03
CA VAL A 20 7.72 19.05 12.13
C VAL A 20 7.93 20.11 13.21
N ALA A 21 6.84 20.44 13.91
CA ALA A 21 6.96 21.04 15.20
C ALA A 21 7.93 20.08 15.86
N ALA A 22 9.13 20.57 16.16
CA ALA A 22 10.03 19.86 17.03
C ALA A 22 9.14 19.52 18.24
N GLN A 23 8.58 18.32 18.22
CA GLN A 23 7.92 17.78 19.38
C GLN A 23 9.02 17.79 20.39
N ASP A 24 8.77 18.54 21.46
CA ASP A 24 9.62 18.58 22.62
C ASP A 24 9.93 17.11 22.92
N SER A 25 11.12 16.67 22.55
CA SER A 25 11.59 15.30 22.75
C SER A 25 11.87 15.16 24.24
N GLY A 26 10.78 15.19 25.02
CA GLY A 26 10.80 14.81 26.42
C GLY A 26 11.39 13.41 26.48
N GLU A 27 12.43 13.24 27.30
CA GLU A 27 13.00 11.92 27.53
C GLU A 27 11.86 10.93 27.83
N PRO A 28 11.85 9.71 27.22
CA PRO A 28 10.87 8.68 27.52
C PRO A 28 10.80 8.48 29.04
N SER A 29 9.67 8.78 29.63
CA SER A 29 9.57 8.85 31.11
C SER A 29 8.65 7.79 31.69
N GLY A 30 8.18 6.83 30.83
CA GLY A 30 7.23 5.80 31.19
C GLY A 30 7.88 4.62 31.94
N GLN A 31 7.07 3.93 32.72
CA GLN A 31 7.43 2.60 33.24
C GLN A 31 7.27 1.58 32.12
N ILE A 32 8.25 0.70 31.93
CA ILE A 32 8.18 -0.39 30.94
C ILE A 32 6.88 -1.19 31.12
N GLY A 33 6.19 -1.48 30.01
CA GLY A 33 4.98 -2.28 29.97
C GLY A 33 3.73 -1.58 30.52
N VAL A 34 3.69 -0.25 30.50
CA VAL A 34 2.51 0.52 30.88
C VAL A 34 1.95 1.30 29.70
N PHE A 35 0.67 1.10 29.40
CA PHE A 35 -0.04 1.88 28.38
C PHE A 35 -0.47 3.25 28.93
N ARG A 36 0.14 4.30 28.42
CA ARG A 36 -0.15 5.71 28.75
C ARG A 36 -1.05 6.31 27.68
N LYS A 37 -2.34 6.45 27.97
CA LYS A 37 -3.33 7.02 27.02
C LYS A 37 -3.00 8.47 26.69
N THR A 38 -3.17 8.81 25.41
CA THR A 38 -3.07 10.19 24.85
C THR A 38 -4.21 10.42 23.87
N ALA A 39 -4.31 11.63 23.32
CA ALA A 39 -5.09 11.88 22.11
C ALA A 39 -4.54 11.04 20.95
N CYS A 40 -5.39 10.69 19.99
CA CYS A 40 -4.96 9.94 18.82
C CYS A 40 -4.03 10.77 17.93
N PHE A 41 -3.14 10.10 17.23
CA PHE A 41 -2.06 10.67 16.41
C PHE A 41 -2.53 11.15 15.03
N PHE A 42 -3.78 10.90 14.69
CA PHE A 42 -4.39 11.21 13.39
C PHE A 42 -5.82 11.72 13.58
N ASP A 43 -6.34 12.39 12.56
CA ASP A 43 -7.72 12.86 12.56
C ASP A 43 -8.70 11.68 12.51
N LEU A 44 -9.65 11.69 13.44
CA LEU A 44 -10.63 10.61 13.53
C LEU A 44 -11.73 10.77 12.48
N PRO A 45 -12.11 9.68 11.79
CA PRO A 45 -13.25 9.72 10.88
C PRO A 45 -14.54 10.20 11.56
N ARG A 46 -15.42 10.84 10.79
CA ARG A 46 -16.69 11.38 11.30
C ARG A 46 -17.50 10.29 12.01
N GLY A 47 -17.97 10.60 13.22
CA GLY A 47 -18.78 9.69 14.02
C GLY A 47 -18.00 8.72 14.90
N VAL A 48 -16.68 8.63 14.74
CA VAL A 48 -15.78 7.88 15.63
C VAL A 48 -15.55 8.71 16.91
N VAL A 49 -15.68 8.06 18.06
CA VAL A 49 -15.53 8.70 19.38
C VAL A 49 -14.31 8.13 20.09
N GLU A 50 -13.32 9.00 20.33
CA GLU A 50 -12.15 8.66 21.12
C GLU A 50 -12.54 8.24 22.55
N GLY A 51 -11.85 7.20 23.06
CA GLY A 51 -12.15 6.58 24.36
C GLY A 51 -13.32 5.60 24.34
N LYS A 52 -14.08 5.54 23.24
CA LYS A 52 -15.18 4.59 23.03
C LYS A 52 -14.92 3.63 21.87
N ASP A 53 -14.68 4.19 20.68
CA ASP A 53 -14.47 3.41 19.46
C ASP A 53 -12.97 3.14 19.19
N ILE A 54 -12.11 4.00 19.73
CA ILE A 54 -10.65 3.90 19.65
C ILE A 54 -10.01 4.47 20.91
N GLU A 55 -8.89 3.88 21.32
CA GLU A 55 -7.99 4.40 22.35
C GLU A 55 -6.58 4.48 21.78
N CYS A 56 -5.92 5.62 21.93
CA CYS A 56 -4.54 5.82 21.50
C CYS A 56 -3.63 6.13 22.69
N GLY A 57 -2.34 5.86 22.55
CA GLY A 57 -1.37 6.12 23.60
C GLY A 57 0.00 5.55 23.29
N PHE A 58 0.85 5.57 24.29
CA PHE A 58 2.21 5.04 24.20
C PHE A 58 2.39 3.85 25.15
N VAL A 59 3.19 2.89 24.69
CA VAL A 59 3.73 1.83 25.55
C VAL A 59 5.25 1.99 25.60
N THR A 60 5.80 2.12 26.82
CA THR A 60 7.24 2.18 27.01
C THR A 60 7.84 0.78 26.93
N VAL A 61 8.88 0.60 26.12
CA VAL A 61 9.64 -0.64 25.98
C VAL A 61 11.13 -0.37 26.12
N PRO A 62 11.97 -1.37 26.44
CA PRO A 62 13.43 -1.18 26.41
C PRO A 62 13.92 -0.89 25.00
N GLU A 63 14.90 0.00 24.83
CA GLU A 63 15.58 0.13 23.55
C GLU A 63 16.26 -1.19 23.16
N ARG A 64 16.92 -1.88 24.15
CA ARG A 64 17.38 -3.27 24.00
C ARG A 64 16.72 -4.17 25.04
N HIS A 65 15.98 -5.18 24.61
CA HIS A 65 15.29 -6.12 25.50
C HIS A 65 16.26 -6.94 26.38
N ALA A 66 17.51 -7.08 25.94
CA ALA A 66 18.56 -7.70 26.76
C ALA A 66 19.04 -6.82 27.92
N ASN A 67 18.68 -5.52 27.97
CA ASN A 67 19.13 -4.55 28.96
C ASN A 67 17.96 -3.73 29.54
N LEU A 68 17.20 -4.32 30.45
CA LEU A 68 16.00 -3.71 31.03
C LEU A 68 16.27 -2.46 31.89
N ASP A 69 17.51 -2.26 32.35
CA ASP A 69 17.94 -1.09 33.12
C ASP A 69 18.55 0.01 32.22
N GLY A 70 18.55 -0.22 30.89
CA GLY A 70 19.09 0.67 29.88
C GLY A 70 18.11 1.75 29.42
N PRO A 71 18.42 2.42 28.30
CA PRO A 71 17.50 3.35 27.64
C PRO A 71 16.17 2.69 27.30
N VAL A 72 15.11 3.49 27.30
CA VAL A 72 13.76 3.08 26.93
C VAL A 72 13.26 3.94 25.77
N ILE A 73 12.32 3.39 25.02
CA ILE A 73 11.64 4.04 23.91
C ILE A 73 10.13 3.97 24.13
N GLU A 74 9.35 4.77 23.42
CA GLU A 74 7.88 4.75 23.48
C GLU A 74 7.31 4.38 22.13
N LEU A 75 6.49 3.33 22.09
CA LEU A 75 5.78 2.89 20.90
C LEU A 75 4.38 3.51 20.88
N ALA A 76 4.02 4.19 19.80
CA ALA A 76 2.67 4.68 19.60
C ALA A 76 1.73 3.52 19.25
N VAL A 77 0.57 3.46 19.90
CA VAL A 77 -0.38 2.35 19.79
C VAL A 77 -1.79 2.88 19.65
N ALA A 78 -2.55 2.31 18.72
CA ALA A 78 -3.98 2.50 18.58
C ALA A 78 -4.73 1.19 18.84
N VAL A 79 -5.74 1.23 19.71
CA VAL A 79 -6.64 0.12 20.00
C VAL A 79 -8.04 0.47 19.51
N ILE A 80 -8.41 -0.07 18.36
CA ILE A 80 -9.74 0.10 17.75
C ILE A 80 -10.67 -0.93 18.38
N LYS A 81 -11.69 -0.44 19.07
CA LYS A 81 -12.60 -1.29 19.84
C LYS A 81 -13.59 -2.04 18.96
N SER A 82 -13.82 -3.29 19.33
CA SER A 82 -14.85 -4.12 18.70
C SER A 82 -16.24 -3.48 18.82
N THR A 83 -17.06 -3.68 17.80
CA THR A 83 -18.49 -3.34 17.85
C THR A 83 -19.35 -4.40 18.55
N SER A 84 -18.75 -5.57 18.86
CA SER A 84 -19.43 -6.65 19.60
C SER A 84 -19.69 -6.26 21.05
N ALA A 85 -20.86 -6.62 21.58
CA ALA A 85 -21.14 -6.51 23.02
C ALA A 85 -20.30 -7.51 23.86
N HIS A 86 -19.74 -8.53 23.22
CA HIS A 86 -18.90 -9.56 23.83
C HIS A 86 -17.72 -9.84 22.88
N PRO A 87 -16.70 -8.96 22.86
CA PRO A 87 -15.55 -9.14 21.99
C PRO A 87 -14.76 -10.40 22.36
N ALA A 88 -14.14 -11.00 21.36
CA ALA A 88 -13.19 -12.07 21.60
C ALA A 88 -11.99 -11.54 22.42
N PRO A 89 -11.40 -12.35 23.31
CA PRO A 89 -10.33 -11.90 24.20
C PRO A 89 -8.98 -11.70 23.50
N ASP A 90 -8.85 -12.16 22.25
CA ASP A 90 -7.65 -12.19 21.44
C ASP A 90 -7.78 -11.15 20.31
N PRO A 91 -7.13 -9.98 20.39
CA PRO A 91 -7.20 -8.95 19.35
C PRO A 91 -6.54 -9.41 18.05
N LEU A 92 -6.81 -8.71 16.97
CA LEU A 92 -6.02 -8.81 15.74
C LEU A 92 -5.03 -7.64 15.69
N VAL A 93 -3.75 -7.94 15.68
CA VAL A 93 -2.68 -6.99 15.39
C VAL A 93 -2.56 -6.87 13.88
N ILE A 94 -2.51 -5.65 13.36
CA ILE A 94 -2.31 -5.36 11.93
C ILE A 94 -1.04 -4.54 11.77
N GLU A 95 -0.06 -5.11 11.05
CA GLU A 95 1.25 -4.49 10.85
C GLU A 95 1.60 -4.32 9.38
N ALA A 96 2.11 -3.13 9.07
CA ALA A 96 2.63 -2.79 7.75
C ALA A 96 4.07 -3.26 7.56
N GLY A 97 4.47 -3.34 6.28
CA GLY A 97 5.81 -3.75 5.87
C GLY A 97 6.80 -2.59 5.69
N GLY A 98 7.48 -2.61 4.60
CA GLY A 98 8.57 -1.71 4.22
C GLY A 98 9.90 -2.46 4.17
N PRO A 99 10.77 -2.43 5.21
CA PRO A 99 10.60 -1.94 6.60
C PRO A 99 10.46 -0.42 6.72
N GLY A 100 9.76 0.04 7.75
CA GLY A 100 9.66 1.47 8.07
C GLY A 100 8.41 2.18 7.56
N PHE A 101 7.40 1.44 7.07
CA PHE A 101 6.12 2.05 6.73
C PHE A 101 5.27 2.25 8.00
N PRO A 102 4.73 3.46 8.26
CA PRO A 102 3.94 3.73 9.46
C PRO A 102 2.61 2.98 9.48
N SER A 103 2.47 2.01 10.39
CA SER A 103 1.26 1.16 10.50
C SER A 103 0.01 1.95 10.89
N LEU A 104 0.15 3.01 11.71
CA LEU A 104 -0.95 3.85 12.16
C LEU A 104 -1.66 4.61 11.02
N LEU A 105 -1.01 4.79 9.86
CA LEU A 105 -1.67 5.35 8.67
C LEU A 105 -2.86 4.50 8.19
N SER A 106 -2.90 3.22 8.53
CA SER A 106 -4.02 2.33 8.21
C SER A 106 -5.23 2.49 9.13
N ALA A 107 -5.07 3.09 10.30
CA ALA A 107 -6.10 3.14 11.33
C ALA A 107 -7.42 3.80 10.90
N PRO A 108 -7.43 4.93 10.17
CA PRO A 108 -8.70 5.51 9.68
C PRO A 108 -9.47 4.58 8.74
N SER A 109 -8.76 3.85 7.87
CA SER A 109 -9.37 2.90 6.94
C SER A 109 -9.93 1.67 7.69
N VAL A 110 -9.18 1.13 8.65
CA VAL A 110 -9.62 0.00 9.50
C VAL A 110 -10.84 0.39 10.34
N LEU A 111 -10.89 1.61 10.86
CA LEU A 111 -12.05 2.15 11.58
C LEU A 111 -13.31 2.21 10.70
N GLY A 112 -13.16 2.55 9.41
CA GLY A 112 -14.24 2.60 8.44
C GLY A 112 -14.78 1.23 8.04
N MET A 113 -13.96 0.18 8.13
CA MET A 113 -14.35 -1.19 7.77
C MET A 113 -14.92 -1.94 8.97
N HIS A 114 -16.24 -1.88 9.17
CA HIS A 114 -16.93 -2.50 10.30
C HIS A 114 -16.64 -3.99 10.49
N GLN A 115 -16.41 -4.73 9.41
CA GLN A 115 -16.15 -6.16 9.44
C GLN A 115 -14.86 -6.52 10.18
N PHE A 116 -13.81 -5.70 10.14
CA PHE A 116 -12.58 -5.93 10.90
C PHE A 116 -12.83 -5.98 12.41
N ARG A 117 -13.66 -5.08 12.92
CA ARG A 117 -13.94 -4.92 14.34
C ARG A 117 -15.25 -5.57 14.82
N ALA A 118 -15.87 -6.39 13.97
CA ALA A 118 -17.16 -7.03 14.30
C ALA A 118 -17.05 -8.04 15.45
N VAL A 119 -15.90 -8.69 15.63
CA VAL A 119 -15.73 -9.80 16.57
C VAL A 119 -14.73 -9.47 17.69
N ARG A 120 -13.64 -8.75 17.39
CA ARG A 120 -12.50 -8.52 18.27
C ARG A 120 -11.95 -7.11 18.15
N ASP A 121 -11.19 -6.66 19.14
CA ASP A 121 -10.42 -5.43 19.06
C ASP A 121 -9.33 -5.56 17.99
N ILE A 122 -8.97 -4.44 17.35
CA ILE A 122 -7.82 -4.35 16.46
C ILE A 122 -6.75 -3.53 17.17
N VAL A 123 -5.52 -3.99 17.14
CA VAL A 123 -4.36 -3.28 17.67
C VAL A 123 -3.42 -2.94 16.52
N ILE A 124 -3.03 -1.69 16.43
CA ILE A 124 -2.02 -1.23 15.48
C ILE A 124 -0.89 -0.63 16.31
N VAL A 125 0.32 -1.14 16.11
CA VAL A 125 1.52 -0.69 16.81
C VAL A 125 2.40 0.04 15.81
N GLU A 126 2.76 1.28 16.12
CA GLU A 126 3.80 1.95 15.35
C GLU A 126 5.15 1.37 15.76
N GLN A 127 5.83 0.69 14.85
CA GLN A 127 7.08 0.02 15.14
C GLN A 127 8.14 1.00 15.65
N ARG A 128 9.17 0.48 16.33
CA ARG A 128 10.25 1.30 16.87
C ARG A 128 10.94 2.14 15.78
N GLY A 129 11.15 3.42 16.06
CA GLY A 129 11.88 4.33 15.18
C GLY A 129 11.08 4.95 14.03
N ILE A 130 9.77 4.71 13.93
CA ILE A 130 8.95 5.26 12.84
C ILE A 130 7.71 5.99 13.37
N GLY A 131 7.09 6.79 12.49
CA GLY A 131 5.80 7.46 12.73
C GLY A 131 5.79 8.27 14.01
N ASP A 132 4.80 8.02 14.85
CA ASP A 132 4.61 8.69 16.14
C ASP A 132 5.35 8.00 17.30
N SER A 133 6.08 6.89 17.06
CA SER A 133 6.95 6.29 18.08
C SER A 133 8.15 7.16 18.40
N VAL A 134 8.63 7.11 19.65
CA VAL A 134 9.72 7.95 20.15
C VAL A 134 10.92 7.09 20.55
N PRO A 135 12.10 7.32 19.95
CA PRO A 135 12.38 8.34 18.94
C PRO A 135 11.81 7.98 17.57
N ASN A 136 11.43 8.98 16.79
CA ASN A 136 11.22 8.83 15.35
C ASN A 136 12.58 9.07 14.66
N LEU A 137 13.05 8.08 13.90
CA LEU A 137 14.35 8.11 13.22
C LEU A 137 14.28 8.68 11.79
N GLY A 138 13.28 9.49 11.47
CA GLY A 138 13.23 10.25 10.23
C GLY A 138 14.37 11.25 10.13
N CYS A 139 14.87 11.51 8.93
CA CYS A 139 15.92 12.48 8.69
C CYS A 139 15.44 13.57 7.73
N GLN A 140 15.25 14.79 8.23
CA GLN A 140 14.77 15.91 7.42
C GLN A 140 15.73 16.24 6.27
N ALA A 141 17.05 16.21 6.51
CA ALA A 141 18.04 16.44 5.45
C ALA A 141 17.95 15.43 4.31
N GLY A 142 17.61 14.17 4.63
CA GLY A 142 17.34 13.13 3.64
C GLY A 142 16.07 13.41 2.84
N ALA A 143 15.00 13.83 3.51
CA ALA A 143 13.76 14.20 2.83
C ALA A 143 13.96 15.41 1.90
N ASP A 144 14.67 16.45 2.37
CA ASP A 144 14.99 17.63 1.56
C ASP A 144 15.86 17.26 0.34
N TYR A 145 16.82 16.34 0.52
CA TYR A 145 17.64 15.83 -0.56
C TYR A 145 16.80 15.12 -1.61
N VAL A 146 15.90 14.23 -1.20
CA VAL A 146 14.98 13.51 -2.10
C VAL A 146 14.17 14.49 -2.95
N VAL A 147 13.59 15.53 -2.36
CA VAL A 147 12.84 16.57 -3.09
C VAL A 147 13.74 17.30 -4.09
N ALA A 148 14.98 17.64 -3.69
CA ALA A 148 15.94 18.35 -4.56
C ALA A 148 16.41 17.49 -5.75
N MET A 149 16.35 16.16 -5.61
CA MET A 149 16.75 15.21 -6.66
C MET A 149 15.69 14.99 -7.73
N TYR A 150 14.44 15.39 -7.48
CA TYR A 150 13.39 15.21 -8.45
C TYR A 150 13.70 15.94 -9.76
N GLY A 151 13.70 15.20 -10.86
CA GLY A 151 14.07 15.71 -12.18
C GLY A 151 15.56 15.75 -12.48
N GLN A 152 16.44 15.45 -11.51
CA GLN A 152 17.88 15.36 -11.73
C GLN A 152 18.29 14.01 -12.34
N ASN A 153 19.52 13.95 -12.88
CA ASN A 153 20.10 12.71 -13.36
C ASN A 153 20.60 11.86 -12.19
N PRO A 154 20.01 10.67 -11.91
CA PRO A 154 20.40 9.85 -10.76
C PRO A 154 21.82 9.25 -10.88
N ASP A 155 22.41 9.20 -12.10
CA ASP A 155 23.78 8.72 -12.32
C ASP A 155 24.85 9.82 -12.16
N ASP A 156 24.46 11.03 -11.77
CA ASP A 156 25.41 12.10 -11.51
C ASP A 156 26.25 11.76 -10.28
N ALA A 157 27.56 11.59 -10.49
CA ALA A 157 28.49 11.18 -9.44
C ALA A 157 28.56 12.18 -8.26
N ASP A 158 28.32 13.47 -8.52
CA ASP A 158 28.31 14.50 -7.47
C ASP A 158 27.03 14.34 -6.60
N LEU A 159 25.91 13.96 -7.21
CA LEU A 159 24.65 13.71 -6.51
C LEU A 159 24.71 12.41 -5.68
N ILE A 160 25.24 11.33 -6.23
CA ILE A 160 25.48 10.08 -5.48
C ILE A 160 26.39 10.34 -4.26
N ALA A 161 27.48 11.07 -4.46
CA ALA A 161 28.38 11.43 -3.37
C ALA A 161 27.67 12.32 -2.30
N GLN A 162 26.77 13.20 -2.71
CA GLN A 162 25.99 14.03 -1.80
C GLN A 162 24.98 13.19 -1.01
N GLU A 163 24.34 12.20 -1.60
CA GLU A 163 23.44 11.25 -0.91
C GLU A 163 24.17 10.57 0.25
N GLN A 164 25.35 10.05 0.00
CA GLN A 164 26.16 9.37 1.02
C GLN A 164 26.53 10.30 2.19
N VAL A 165 26.84 11.57 1.88
CA VAL A 165 27.10 12.57 2.93
C VAL A 165 25.85 12.82 3.77
N VAL A 166 24.69 13.02 3.12
CA VAL A 166 23.42 13.26 3.80
C VAL A 166 23.03 12.08 4.69
N LEU A 167 23.16 10.85 4.18
CA LEU A 167 22.87 9.63 4.96
C LEU A 167 23.83 9.45 6.14
N GLY A 168 25.11 9.73 5.93
CA GLY A 168 26.13 9.69 7.00
C GLY A 168 25.85 10.73 8.08
N ASP A 169 25.43 11.94 7.71
CA ASP A 169 25.05 13.00 8.66
C ASP A 169 23.78 12.61 9.43
N CYS A 170 22.79 11.97 8.78
CA CYS A 170 21.60 11.42 9.45
C CYS A 170 21.97 10.34 10.48
N TYR A 171 22.86 9.40 10.10
CA TYR A 171 23.37 8.38 11.03
C TYR A 171 24.01 9.03 12.26
N GLN A 172 24.95 9.97 12.03
CA GLN A 172 25.68 10.64 13.09
C GLN A 172 24.78 11.45 14.02
N GLN A 173 23.73 12.11 13.46
CA GLN A 173 22.74 12.83 14.24
C GLN A 173 22.10 11.96 15.34
N TRP A 174 21.79 10.70 15.04
CA TRP A 174 21.16 9.80 16.01
C TRP A 174 22.17 9.23 17.01
N ILE A 175 23.38 8.92 16.55
CA ILE A 175 24.49 8.50 17.44
C ILE A 175 24.83 9.59 18.46
N ASP A 176 24.86 10.86 18.03
CA ASP A 176 25.16 12.00 18.91
C ASP A 176 24.08 12.22 19.99
N GLN A 177 22.84 11.75 19.74
CA GLN A 177 21.75 11.73 20.71
C GLN A 177 21.79 10.50 21.64
N GLY A 178 22.75 9.60 21.45
CA GLY A 178 22.93 8.41 22.25
C GLY A 178 22.00 7.24 21.87
N ILE A 179 21.37 7.29 20.70
CA ILE A 179 20.49 6.22 20.20
C ILE A 179 21.33 5.09 19.64
N ASP A 180 20.98 3.86 20.03
CA ASP A 180 21.63 2.65 19.52
C ASP A 180 20.90 2.16 18.27
N LEU A 181 21.33 2.62 17.09
CA LEU A 181 20.70 2.25 15.81
C LEU A 181 20.71 0.74 15.54
N SER A 182 21.62 -0.02 16.14
CA SER A 182 21.63 -1.50 16.06
C SER A 182 20.50 -2.16 16.87
N ALA A 183 19.79 -1.40 17.71
CA ALA A 183 18.60 -1.87 18.42
C ALA A 183 17.31 -1.74 17.59
N TYR A 184 17.37 -1.16 16.39
CA TYR A 184 16.22 -1.01 15.49
C TYR A 184 16.26 -2.10 14.42
N ASN A 185 15.95 -3.33 14.83
CA ASN A 185 16.02 -4.55 14.05
C ASN A 185 14.80 -5.45 14.34
N SER A 186 14.61 -6.51 13.55
CA SER A 186 13.43 -7.38 13.65
C SER A 186 13.36 -8.18 14.95
N LEU A 187 14.48 -8.52 15.59
CA LEU A 187 14.46 -9.26 16.86
C LEU A 187 13.96 -8.39 18.01
N GLU A 188 14.48 -7.17 18.12
CA GLU A 188 14.05 -6.21 19.13
C GLU A 188 12.59 -5.78 18.89
N ASN A 189 12.22 -5.59 17.60
CA ASN A 189 10.85 -5.26 17.20
C ASN A 189 9.87 -6.40 17.54
N ALA A 190 10.23 -7.67 17.29
CA ALA A 190 9.41 -8.81 17.67
C ALA A 190 9.19 -8.91 19.17
N ALA A 191 10.19 -8.55 19.97
CA ALA A 191 10.12 -8.55 21.43
C ALA A 191 9.22 -7.44 22.00
N ASP A 192 8.93 -6.39 21.25
CA ASP A 192 8.03 -5.32 21.65
C ASP A 192 6.57 -5.79 21.77
N PHE A 193 6.12 -6.65 20.85
CA PHE A 193 4.70 -7.05 20.79
C PHE A 193 4.19 -7.72 22.05
N PRO A 194 4.86 -8.71 22.67
CA PRO A 194 4.44 -9.24 23.96
C PRO A 194 4.32 -8.19 25.05
N VAL A 195 5.24 -7.21 25.11
CA VAL A 195 5.21 -6.14 26.11
C VAL A 195 4.01 -5.22 25.88
N VAL A 196 3.74 -4.86 24.62
CA VAL A 196 2.57 -4.05 24.24
C VAL A 196 1.28 -4.79 24.59
N MET A 197 1.17 -6.08 24.26
CA MET A 197 -0.03 -6.86 24.55
C MET A 197 -0.25 -7.01 26.07
N ASP A 198 0.80 -7.22 26.86
CA ASP A 198 0.70 -7.24 28.33
C ASP A 198 0.23 -5.89 28.89
N ALA A 199 0.76 -4.78 28.37
CA ALA A 199 0.35 -3.43 28.77
C ALA A 199 -1.13 -3.14 28.46
N LEU A 200 -1.68 -3.76 27.42
CA LEU A 200 -3.07 -3.65 27.00
C LEU A 200 -3.99 -4.69 27.68
N GLY A 201 -3.41 -5.70 28.36
CA GLY A 201 -4.14 -6.75 29.08
C GLY A 201 -4.59 -7.93 28.22
N TYR A 202 -3.90 -8.21 27.11
CA TYR A 202 -4.18 -9.34 26.23
C TYR A 202 -3.16 -10.47 26.42
N ASP A 203 -3.64 -11.68 26.77
CA ASP A 203 -2.79 -12.86 26.97
C ASP A 203 -2.27 -13.43 25.64
N GLN A 204 -3.15 -13.52 24.64
CA GLN A 204 -2.84 -13.97 23.29
C GLN A 204 -3.40 -13.00 22.25
N PHE A 205 -2.82 -13.01 21.06
CA PHE A 205 -3.27 -12.19 19.94
C PHE A 205 -3.18 -12.94 18.60
N ASN A 206 -3.90 -12.46 17.61
CA ASN A 206 -3.72 -12.86 16.21
C ASN A 206 -2.85 -11.80 15.55
N PHE A 207 -1.98 -12.20 14.63
CA PHE A 207 -1.08 -11.28 13.95
C PHE A 207 -1.30 -11.35 12.43
N TYR A 208 -1.55 -10.21 11.82
CA TYR A 208 -1.50 -10.02 10.37
C TYR A 208 -0.28 -9.16 10.05
N GLY A 209 0.64 -9.72 9.28
CA GLY A 209 1.82 -9.02 8.80
C GLY A 209 1.94 -9.10 7.29
N VAL A 210 2.11 -7.93 6.64
CA VAL A 210 2.30 -7.84 5.20
C VAL A 210 3.76 -7.51 4.86
N SER A 211 4.30 -8.14 3.79
CA SER A 211 5.64 -7.83 3.30
C SER A 211 6.70 -8.02 4.40
N TYR A 212 7.53 -7.03 4.73
CA TYR A 212 8.48 -7.09 5.83
C TYR A 212 7.81 -7.52 7.17
N ALA A 213 6.59 -7.09 7.47
CA ALA A 213 5.92 -7.52 8.69
C ALA A 213 5.58 -9.02 8.69
N SER A 214 5.60 -9.71 7.55
CA SER A 214 5.51 -11.17 7.49
C SER A 214 6.80 -11.86 7.98
N ALA A 215 7.97 -11.26 7.75
CA ALA A 215 9.23 -11.70 8.36
C ALA A 215 9.24 -11.42 9.86
N LEU A 216 8.79 -10.23 10.28
CA LEU A 216 8.61 -9.88 11.69
C LEU A 216 7.70 -10.88 12.43
N ALA A 217 6.58 -11.27 11.80
CA ALA A 217 5.68 -12.28 12.34
C ALA A 217 6.38 -13.64 12.56
N GLN A 218 7.27 -14.05 11.67
CA GLN A 218 8.05 -15.28 11.82
C GLN A 218 9.00 -15.22 13.01
N HIS A 219 9.62 -14.08 13.30
CA HIS A 219 10.40 -13.89 14.53
C HIS A 219 9.51 -14.03 15.78
N ILE A 220 8.30 -13.45 15.77
CA ILE A 220 7.34 -13.60 16.87
C ILE A 220 6.93 -15.08 17.02
N MET A 221 6.67 -15.78 15.91
CA MET A 221 6.33 -17.22 15.93
C MET A 221 7.45 -18.09 16.52
N ARG A 222 8.72 -17.73 16.30
CA ARG A 222 9.87 -18.46 16.82
C ARG A 222 10.07 -18.20 18.31
N ASP A 223 10.05 -16.92 18.72
CA ASP A 223 10.53 -16.51 20.04
C ASP A 223 9.39 -16.37 21.06
N TYR A 224 8.14 -16.17 20.60
CA TYR A 224 6.95 -15.96 21.43
C TYR A 224 5.72 -16.78 20.99
N PRO A 225 5.84 -18.07 20.63
CA PRO A 225 4.74 -18.85 20.05
C PRO A 225 3.51 -18.94 20.96
N ASP A 226 3.71 -18.99 22.28
CA ASP A 226 2.62 -19.08 23.27
C ASP A 226 1.73 -17.83 23.32
N ARG A 227 2.20 -16.71 22.77
CA ARG A 227 1.46 -15.45 22.68
C ARG A 227 0.54 -15.37 21.44
N LEU A 228 0.77 -16.22 20.47
CA LEU A 228 0.06 -16.22 19.21
C LEU A 228 -1.08 -17.25 19.21
N ARG A 229 -2.28 -16.78 18.88
CA ARG A 229 -3.42 -17.66 18.59
C ARG A 229 -3.45 -18.07 17.12
N SER A 230 -3.14 -17.14 16.23
CA SER A 230 -2.99 -17.38 14.80
C SER A 230 -2.14 -16.30 14.13
N VAL A 231 -1.61 -16.61 12.95
CA VAL A 231 -0.80 -15.69 12.14
C VAL A 231 -1.30 -15.68 10.71
N VAL A 232 -1.36 -14.50 10.10
CA VAL A 232 -1.57 -14.31 8.67
C VAL A 232 -0.33 -13.65 8.09
N LEU A 233 0.28 -14.30 7.11
CA LEU A 233 1.43 -13.81 6.36
C LEU A 233 0.94 -13.43 4.96
N ASP A 234 0.91 -12.15 4.67
CA ASP A 234 0.52 -11.62 3.36
C ASP A 234 1.78 -11.17 2.61
N SER A 235 1.94 -11.60 1.35
CA SER A 235 3.10 -11.23 0.54
C SER A 235 4.41 -11.58 1.26
N VAL A 236 4.65 -12.86 1.37
CA VAL A 236 5.56 -13.48 2.36
C VAL A 236 7.02 -13.20 2.06
N VAL A 237 7.75 -12.71 3.06
CA VAL A 237 9.22 -12.57 3.06
C VAL A 237 9.81 -13.71 3.90
N PRO A 238 10.48 -14.70 3.30
CA PRO A 238 11.24 -15.71 4.05
C PRO A 238 12.39 -15.07 4.85
N LEU A 239 12.76 -15.63 6.00
CA LEU A 239 13.88 -15.07 6.79
C LEU A 239 15.24 -15.22 6.08
N GLU A 240 15.37 -16.18 5.18
CA GLU A 240 16.54 -16.36 4.30
C GLU A 240 16.52 -15.49 3.03
N PHE A 241 15.59 -14.55 2.93
CA PHE A 241 15.45 -13.65 1.77
C PHE A 241 16.71 -12.80 1.56
N SER A 242 17.11 -12.64 0.30
CA SER A 242 18.19 -11.75 -0.11
C SER A 242 17.80 -10.99 -1.38
N PHE A 243 17.78 -9.68 -1.30
CA PHE A 243 17.54 -8.84 -2.49
C PHE A 243 18.49 -9.18 -3.65
N ALA A 244 19.75 -9.48 -3.34
CA ALA A 244 20.76 -9.78 -4.35
C ALA A 244 20.44 -10.98 -5.23
N THR A 245 19.75 -11.98 -4.68
CA THR A 245 19.49 -13.25 -5.36
C THR A 245 18.05 -13.41 -5.82
N THR A 246 17.11 -12.62 -5.31
CA THR A 246 15.68 -12.81 -5.58
C THR A 246 15.07 -11.69 -6.42
N TYR A 247 15.58 -10.47 -6.30
CA TYR A 247 14.92 -9.29 -6.86
C TYR A 247 14.74 -9.34 -8.38
N PRO A 248 15.80 -9.46 -9.22
CA PRO A 248 15.62 -9.50 -10.67
C PRO A 248 14.80 -10.70 -11.16
N VAL A 249 15.01 -11.86 -10.54
CA VAL A 249 14.33 -13.12 -10.92
C VAL A 249 12.82 -13.03 -10.64
N SER A 250 12.44 -12.44 -9.50
CA SER A 250 11.02 -12.27 -9.15
C SER A 250 10.32 -11.27 -10.06
N ILE A 251 11.00 -10.19 -10.44
CA ILE A 251 10.49 -9.20 -11.39
C ILE A 251 10.33 -9.80 -12.78
N GLU A 252 11.36 -10.51 -13.27
CA GLU A 252 11.30 -11.22 -14.56
C GLU A 252 10.13 -12.18 -14.61
N ARG A 253 9.92 -12.98 -13.56
CA ARG A 253 8.75 -13.86 -13.43
C ARG A 253 7.43 -13.11 -13.58
N ALA A 254 7.28 -11.98 -12.89
CA ALA A 254 6.05 -11.22 -12.92
C ALA A 254 5.78 -10.56 -14.29
N PHE A 255 6.84 -10.09 -14.97
CA PHE A 255 6.77 -9.55 -16.32
C PHE A 255 6.40 -10.62 -17.33
N ASN A 256 7.09 -11.77 -17.29
CA ASN A 256 6.78 -12.92 -18.15
C ASN A 256 5.32 -13.36 -17.95
N LEU A 257 4.86 -13.43 -16.70
CA LEU A 257 3.47 -13.79 -16.41
C LEU A 257 2.47 -12.80 -17.04
N LEU A 258 2.75 -11.49 -17.03
CA LEU A 258 1.90 -10.48 -17.69
C LEU A 258 1.85 -10.70 -19.20
N PHE A 259 3.02 -10.83 -19.82
CA PHE A 259 3.12 -10.98 -21.27
C PHE A 259 2.50 -12.30 -21.75
N ASP A 260 2.77 -13.39 -21.07
CA ASP A 260 2.18 -14.71 -21.33
C ASP A 260 0.67 -14.71 -21.15
N SER A 261 0.16 -14.05 -20.09
CA SER A 261 -1.27 -13.94 -19.85
C SER A 261 -1.97 -13.16 -20.95
N CYS A 262 -1.36 -12.06 -21.43
CA CYS A 262 -1.90 -11.32 -22.58
C CYS A 262 -1.83 -12.14 -23.88
N ALA A 263 -0.72 -12.83 -24.15
CA ALA A 263 -0.56 -13.65 -25.34
C ALA A 263 -1.55 -14.84 -25.37
N ALA A 264 -1.88 -15.41 -24.21
CA ALA A 264 -2.85 -16.48 -24.06
C ALA A 264 -4.32 -16.01 -24.14
N ASP A 265 -4.61 -14.76 -23.80
CA ASP A 265 -5.92 -14.15 -23.97
C ASP A 265 -6.16 -13.81 -25.44
N LEU A 266 -7.26 -14.34 -26.04
CA LEU A 266 -7.52 -14.20 -27.48
C LEU A 266 -7.67 -12.73 -27.90
N ALA A 267 -8.29 -11.89 -27.09
CA ALA A 267 -8.52 -10.47 -27.40
C ALA A 267 -7.23 -9.70 -27.21
N CYS A 268 -6.52 -9.88 -26.09
CA CYS A 268 -5.26 -9.22 -25.77
C CYS A 268 -4.18 -9.55 -26.80
N GLY A 269 -3.90 -10.84 -27.04
CA GLY A 269 -2.86 -11.27 -27.98
C GLY A 269 -3.15 -10.90 -29.45
N THR A 270 -4.45 -10.73 -29.81
CA THR A 270 -4.82 -10.24 -31.15
C THR A 270 -4.63 -8.73 -31.27
N ASN A 271 -5.02 -7.96 -30.26
CA ASN A 271 -4.98 -6.50 -30.29
C ASN A 271 -3.57 -5.97 -30.03
N PHE A 272 -2.77 -6.67 -29.23
CA PHE A 272 -1.44 -6.25 -28.79
C PHE A 272 -0.39 -7.32 -29.08
N PRO A 273 -0.13 -7.65 -30.37
CA PRO A 273 0.83 -8.68 -30.74
C PRO A 273 2.26 -8.30 -30.34
N ASP A 274 3.06 -9.33 -30.01
CA ASP A 274 4.49 -9.20 -29.68
C ASP A 274 4.78 -8.21 -28.53
N LEU A 275 3.89 -8.15 -27.53
CA LEU A 275 3.90 -7.13 -26.47
C LEU A 275 5.21 -7.11 -25.67
N GLU A 276 5.73 -8.29 -25.30
CA GLU A 276 7.00 -8.45 -24.60
C GLU A 276 8.16 -7.85 -25.40
N ALA A 277 8.31 -8.28 -26.66
CA ALA A 277 9.37 -7.79 -27.53
C ALA A 277 9.29 -6.28 -27.76
N ARG A 278 8.09 -5.73 -27.85
CA ARG A 278 7.84 -4.29 -27.96
C ARG A 278 8.24 -3.54 -26.70
N PHE A 279 7.91 -4.07 -25.52
CA PHE A 279 8.27 -3.45 -24.25
C PHE A 279 9.80 -3.35 -24.08
N PHE A 280 10.52 -4.45 -24.30
CA PHE A 280 11.98 -4.43 -24.17
C PHE A 280 12.68 -3.62 -25.27
N ALA A 281 12.11 -3.56 -26.48
CA ALA A 281 12.58 -2.64 -27.51
C ALA A 281 12.42 -1.16 -27.11
N LEU A 282 11.32 -0.80 -26.43
CA LEU A 282 11.16 0.53 -25.85
C LEU A 282 12.18 0.81 -24.75
N VAL A 283 12.44 -0.17 -23.86
CA VAL A 283 13.47 -0.05 -22.83
C VAL A 283 14.83 0.23 -23.45
N ASP A 284 15.22 -0.52 -24.49
CA ASP A 284 16.47 -0.31 -25.20
C ASP A 284 16.54 1.07 -25.89
N ASP A 285 15.46 1.50 -26.55
CA ASP A 285 15.38 2.80 -27.21
C ASP A 285 15.51 3.96 -26.23
N TYR A 286 14.75 3.91 -25.12
CA TYR A 286 14.78 4.95 -24.08
C TYR A 286 16.09 4.95 -23.29
N SER A 287 16.79 3.82 -23.20
CA SER A 287 18.13 3.75 -22.62
C SER A 287 19.19 4.48 -23.46
N VAL A 288 19.00 4.52 -24.78
CA VAL A 288 19.91 5.18 -25.73
C VAL A 288 19.53 6.63 -25.99
N ASN A 289 18.26 6.90 -26.27
CA ASN A 289 17.79 8.20 -26.74
C ASN A 289 17.38 9.15 -25.63
N GLN A 290 16.99 8.63 -24.45
CA GLN A 290 16.67 9.36 -23.23
C GLN A 290 15.83 10.63 -23.47
N PRO A 291 14.61 10.53 -24.02
CA PRO A 291 13.81 11.70 -24.37
C PRO A 291 13.55 12.58 -23.14
N VAL A 292 13.68 13.90 -23.31
CA VAL A 292 13.34 14.87 -22.27
C VAL A 292 11.85 15.16 -22.35
N MET A 293 11.16 15.05 -21.23
CA MET A 293 9.73 15.34 -21.11
C MET A 293 9.47 16.33 -19.98
N THR A 294 8.35 17.06 -20.08
CA THR A 294 7.93 18.03 -19.06
C THR A 294 6.80 17.42 -18.23
N PHE A 295 6.93 17.47 -16.92
CA PHE A 295 5.97 16.91 -15.96
C PHE A 295 5.56 17.96 -14.93
N ASP A 296 4.41 17.79 -14.32
CA ASP A 296 4.03 18.55 -13.14
C ASP A 296 4.95 18.21 -11.96
N ASN A 297 5.36 19.23 -11.21
CA ASN A 297 6.19 19.02 -10.05
C ASN A 297 5.30 18.64 -8.85
N PRO A 298 5.35 17.40 -8.34
CA PRO A 298 4.51 16.96 -7.23
C PRO A 298 4.85 17.66 -5.91
N PHE A 299 6.05 18.24 -5.80
CA PHE A 299 6.52 18.95 -4.61
C PHE A 299 6.29 20.46 -4.68
N ALA A 300 5.89 21.00 -5.85
CA ALA A 300 5.61 22.41 -6.06
C ALA A 300 4.40 22.57 -7.01
N PRO A 301 3.16 22.48 -6.48
CA PRO A 301 1.95 22.55 -7.30
C PRO A 301 1.90 23.77 -8.20
N GLY A 302 1.63 23.55 -9.48
CA GLY A 302 1.61 24.58 -10.53
C GLY A 302 2.98 24.89 -11.15
N GLU A 303 4.03 24.23 -10.74
CA GLU A 303 5.33 24.25 -11.42
C GLU A 303 5.55 22.96 -12.21
N THR A 304 6.36 23.04 -13.25
CA THR A 304 6.75 21.88 -14.07
C THR A 304 8.24 21.63 -13.98
N VAL A 305 8.65 20.39 -14.19
CA VAL A 305 10.04 19.96 -14.27
C VAL A 305 10.31 19.27 -15.60
N GLU A 306 11.45 19.53 -16.21
CA GLU A 306 11.95 18.78 -17.35
C GLU A 306 12.91 17.69 -16.88
N ALA A 307 12.68 16.45 -17.30
CA ALA A 307 13.53 15.34 -16.97
C ALA A 307 13.69 14.35 -18.12
N GLU A 308 14.83 13.69 -18.18
CA GLU A 308 15.07 12.54 -19.06
C GLU A 308 14.21 11.36 -18.63
N VAL A 309 13.54 10.71 -19.60
CA VAL A 309 12.88 9.41 -19.39
C VAL A 309 13.79 8.32 -19.93
N ARG A 310 14.21 7.42 -19.06
CA ARG A 310 15.15 6.37 -19.36
C ARG A 310 14.48 5.01 -19.44
N GLY A 311 15.13 4.04 -20.09
CA GLY A 311 14.61 2.69 -20.20
C GLY A 311 14.32 2.04 -18.84
N GLU A 312 15.18 2.26 -17.85
CA GLU A 312 14.99 1.76 -16.49
C GLU A 312 13.71 2.29 -15.82
N TYR A 313 13.26 3.51 -16.17
CA TYR A 313 12.00 4.06 -15.63
C TYR A 313 10.77 3.36 -16.20
N LEU A 314 10.86 2.85 -17.45
CA LEU A 314 9.79 2.01 -18.02
C LEU A 314 9.68 0.69 -17.25
N ILE A 315 10.82 0.09 -16.89
CA ILE A 315 10.88 -1.13 -16.07
C ILE A 315 10.28 -0.86 -14.68
N LEU A 316 10.72 0.20 -14.01
CA LEU A 316 10.19 0.60 -12.70
C LEU A 316 8.70 0.92 -12.74
N GLY A 317 8.23 1.59 -13.79
CA GLY A 317 6.80 1.86 -13.98
C GLY A 317 5.97 0.59 -14.10
N LEU A 318 6.42 -0.39 -14.89
CA LEU A 318 5.76 -1.69 -15.00
C LEU A 318 5.84 -2.49 -13.70
N TYR A 319 7.02 -2.51 -13.06
CA TYR A 319 7.21 -3.12 -11.74
C TYR A 319 6.22 -2.58 -10.70
N GLN A 320 6.13 -1.26 -10.59
CA GLN A 320 5.25 -0.62 -9.61
C GLN A 320 3.78 -0.94 -9.88
N GLN A 321 3.36 -1.00 -11.14
CA GLN A 321 1.99 -1.37 -11.48
C GLN A 321 1.66 -2.80 -11.08
N LEU A 322 2.56 -3.76 -11.34
CA LEU A 322 2.38 -5.15 -10.91
C LEU A 322 2.45 -5.28 -9.38
N TYR A 323 3.27 -4.45 -8.73
CA TYR A 323 3.38 -4.38 -7.27
C TYR A 323 2.07 -3.90 -6.65
N ASP A 324 1.55 -2.75 -7.10
CA ASP A 324 0.39 -2.10 -6.48
C ASP A 324 -0.94 -2.75 -6.86
N PHE A 325 -1.09 -3.16 -8.10
CA PHE A 325 -2.40 -3.52 -8.68
C PHE A 325 -2.44 -4.92 -9.29
N GLY A 326 -1.32 -5.63 -9.32
CA GLY A 326 -1.23 -6.89 -10.05
C GLY A 326 -1.35 -6.68 -11.56
N ALA A 327 -2.09 -7.55 -12.23
CA ALA A 327 -2.28 -7.42 -13.67
C ALA A 327 -3.34 -6.34 -13.98
N ASN A 328 -2.93 -5.08 -13.99
CA ASN A 328 -3.79 -3.99 -14.44
C ASN A 328 -4.23 -4.22 -15.89
N PRO A 329 -5.54 -4.28 -16.17
CA PRO A 329 -6.08 -4.55 -17.50
C PRO A 329 -5.61 -3.60 -18.61
N LEU A 330 -5.22 -2.37 -18.28
CA LEU A 330 -4.79 -1.36 -19.23
C LEU A 330 -3.30 -1.47 -19.60
N LEU A 331 -2.49 -2.23 -18.87
CA LEU A 331 -1.05 -2.33 -19.12
C LEU A 331 -0.71 -2.77 -20.54
N PRO A 332 -1.31 -3.82 -21.14
CA PRO A 332 -1.01 -4.22 -22.49
C PRO A 332 -1.32 -3.11 -23.52
N ALA A 333 -2.47 -2.47 -23.37
CA ALA A 333 -2.88 -1.38 -24.27
C ALA A 333 -1.96 -0.16 -24.13
N SER A 334 -1.52 0.17 -22.93
CA SER A 334 -0.63 1.30 -22.64
C SER A 334 0.77 1.08 -23.20
N ILE A 335 1.33 -0.12 -23.03
CA ILE A 335 2.63 -0.51 -23.58
C ILE A 335 2.57 -0.50 -25.11
N PHE A 336 1.51 -1.07 -25.68
CA PHE A 336 1.34 -1.13 -27.13
C PHE A 336 1.23 0.28 -27.74
N ALA A 337 0.42 1.16 -27.15
CA ALA A 337 0.28 2.55 -27.59
C ALA A 337 1.60 3.32 -27.53
N LEU A 338 2.38 3.13 -26.47
CA LEU A 338 3.72 3.70 -26.36
C LEU A 338 4.63 3.22 -27.50
N SER A 339 4.58 1.92 -27.86
CA SER A 339 5.36 1.35 -28.95
C SER A 339 4.97 1.88 -30.34
N GLU A 340 3.73 2.34 -30.51
CA GLU A 340 3.24 2.96 -31.74
C GLU A 340 3.44 4.50 -31.75
N GLY A 341 4.10 5.07 -30.74
CA GLY A 341 4.42 6.50 -30.64
C GLY A 341 3.27 7.37 -30.10
N THR A 342 2.24 6.76 -29.56
CA THR A 342 1.17 7.43 -28.81
C THR A 342 1.44 7.24 -27.32
N HIS A 343 2.10 8.20 -26.67
CA HIS A 343 2.99 7.95 -25.52
C HIS A 343 2.51 8.43 -24.17
N SER A 344 1.41 9.12 -24.06
CA SER A 344 1.15 9.79 -22.78
C SER A 344 0.79 8.83 -21.66
N HIS A 345 -0.14 7.90 -21.88
CA HIS A 345 -0.75 7.15 -20.78
C HIS A 345 0.26 6.33 -19.95
N PHE A 346 1.11 5.50 -20.59
CA PHE A 346 2.08 4.69 -19.84
C PHE A 346 3.07 5.56 -19.05
N ILE A 347 3.57 6.62 -19.69
CA ILE A 347 4.55 7.52 -19.05
C ILE A 347 3.90 8.35 -17.94
N GLU A 348 2.77 8.98 -18.20
CA GLU A 348 2.11 9.90 -17.26
C GLU A 348 1.47 9.16 -16.08
N SER A 349 0.84 8.01 -16.33
CA SER A 349 0.11 7.27 -15.29
C SER A 349 0.97 6.29 -14.51
N TYR A 350 2.06 5.78 -15.10
CA TYR A 350 2.84 4.72 -14.46
C TYR A 350 4.31 5.11 -14.20
N VAL A 351 4.98 5.75 -15.14
CA VAL A 351 6.42 6.06 -14.98
C VAL A 351 6.64 7.23 -14.03
N ILE A 352 5.88 8.32 -14.21
CA ILE A 352 6.07 9.54 -13.42
C ILE A 352 5.71 9.34 -11.95
N PRO A 353 4.54 8.76 -11.60
CA PRO A 353 4.20 8.48 -10.21
C PRO A 353 5.23 7.57 -9.52
N THR A 354 5.76 6.57 -10.24
CA THR A 354 6.77 5.66 -9.71
C THR A 354 8.06 6.40 -9.34
N ARG A 355 8.51 7.37 -10.14
CA ARG A 355 9.68 8.19 -9.79
C ARG A 355 9.50 8.94 -8.47
N VAL A 356 8.28 9.35 -8.14
CA VAL A 356 7.97 9.98 -6.85
C VAL A 356 7.98 8.95 -5.72
N SER A 357 7.39 7.79 -5.94
CA SER A 357 7.27 6.76 -4.91
C SER A 357 8.57 6.00 -4.65
N SER A 358 9.44 5.86 -5.67
CA SER A 358 10.76 5.23 -5.53
C SER A 358 11.79 6.14 -4.86
N MET A 359 11.47 7.41 -4.65
CA MET A 359 12.30 8.29 -3.85
C MET A 359 12.30 7.79 -2.40
N ARG A 360 13.43 7.26 -1.96
CA ARG A 360 13.58 6.52 -0.71
C ARG A 360 13.08 7.30 0.48
N MET A 361 12.25 6.66 1.31
CA MET A 361 12.03 7.16 2.67
C MET A 361 13.35 7.03 3.43
N VAL A 362 13.99 8.14 3.72
CA VAL A 362 15.19 8.17 4.57
C VAL A 362 14.75 7.98 6.01
N SER A 363 14.57 6.74 6.40
CA SER A 363 14.21 6.33 7.76
C SER A 363 15.37 5.57 8.39
N GLY A 364 15.80 6.01 9.56
CA GLY A 364 16.84 5.32 10.30
C GLY A 364 16.48 3.90 10.66
N MET A 365 15.21 3.61 10.91
CA MET A 365 14.71 2.25 11.14
C MET A 365 14.85 1.39 9.88
N SER A 366 14.38 1.86 8.71
CA SER A 366 14.50 1.13 7.45
C SER A 366 15.94 0.78 7.13
N ASN A 367 16.85 1.77 7.22
CA ASN A 367 18.27 1.56 6.95
C ASN A 367 18.90 0.58 7.95
N SER A 368 18.51 0.65 9.24
CA SER A 368 19.03 -0.25 10.27
C SER A 368 18.59 -1.70 10.01
N VAL A 369 17.31 -1.94 9.67
CA VAL A 369 16.81 -3.27 9.31
C VAL A 369 17.46 -3.77 8.01
N LEU A 370 17.46 -2.95 6.95
CA LEU A 370 18.06 -3.35 5.67
C LEU A 370 19.51 -3.77 5.84
N CYS A 371 20.30 -2.99 6.56
CA CYS A 371 21.74 -3.24 6.72
C CYS A 371 22.07 -4.33 7.73
N SER A 372 21.21 -4.57 8.73
CA SER A 372 21.43 -5.67 9.68
C SER A 372 20.93 -7.03 9.18
N GLU A 373 19.98 -7.06 8.21
CA GLU A 373 19.23 -8.26 7.86
C GLU A 373 19.28 -8.60 6.37
N PHE A 374 18.88 -7.69 5.47
CA PHE A 374 18.59 -8.01 4.07
C PHE A 374 19.73 -7.73 3.08
N VAL A 375 20.67 -6.86 3.44
CA VAL A 375 21.79 -6.48 2.59
C VAL A 375 23.08 -7.08 3.10
N SER A 376 23.66 -8.00 2.31
CA SER A 376 24.98 -8.57 2.61
C SER A 376 25.98 -8.14 1.54
N PRO A 377 27.11 -7.52 1.91
CA PRO A 377 28.17 -7.16 0.96
C PRO A 377 28.73 -8.36 0.19
N GLU A 378 28.61 -9.56 0.76
CA GLU A 378 29.16 -10.80 0.23
C GLU A 378 28.17 -11.60 -0.64
N SER A 379 26.88 -11.24 -0.64
CA SER A 379 25.90 -11.96 -1.45
C SER A 379 26.20 -11.80 -2.94
N PRO A 380 26.29 -12.90 -3.71
CA PRO A 380 26.44 -12.81 -5.14
C PRO A 380 25.18 -12.18 -5.76
N LEU A 381 25.37 -11.30 -6.73
CA LEU A 381 24.27 -10.77 -7.52
C LEU A 381 23.80 -11.87 -8.49
N GLN A 382 22.50 -12.10 -8.56
CA GLN A 382 21.91 -13.00 -9.53
C GLN A 382 21.22 -12.16 -10.62
N PRO A 383 21.78 -12.15 -11.86
CA PRO A 383 21.17 -11.42 -12.96
C PRO A 383 19.85 -12.07 -13.40
N ALA A 384 19.01 -11.31 -14.09
CA ALA A 384 17.88 -11.83 -14.82
C ALA A 384 18.32 -12.87 -15.87
N GLU A 385 17.49 -13.89 -16.10
CA GLU A 385 17.88 -15.02 -16.96
C GLU A 385 17.62 -14.71 -18.45
N GLU A 386 16.51 -14.08 -18.78
CA GLU A 386 16.05 -13.87 -20.15
C GLU A 386 16.17 -12.40 -20.58
N HIS A 387 16.00 -11.45 -19.66
CA HIS A 387 15.95 -10.01 -19.95
C HIS A 387 17.06 -9.25 -19.24
N PRO A 388 18.26 -9.13 -19.85
CA PRO A 388 19.40 -8.42 -19.23
C PRO A 388 19.11 -6.93 -18.95
N GLN A 389 18.08 -6.34 -19.56
CA GLN A 389 17.63 -4.97 -19.24
C GLN A 389 17.19 -4.83 -17.77
N LEU A 390 16.69 -5.91 -17.16
CA LEU A 390 16.30 -5.95 -15.75
C LEU A 390 17.50 -5.85 -14.80
N ASP A 391 18.71 -6.09 -15.28
CA ASP A 391 19.94 -5.89 -14.51
C ASP A 391 20.14 -4.41 -14.11
N ALA A 392 19.46 -3.47 -14.79
CA ALA A 392 19.42 -2.08 -14.37
C ALA A 392 18.86 -1.92 -12.94
N LEU A 393 17.92 -2.78 -12.53
CA LEU A 393 17.38 -2.82 -11.18
C LEU A 393 18.39 -3.29 -10.13
N MET A 394 19.45 -3.97 -10.55
CA MET A 394 20.56 -4.34 -9.66
C MET A 394 21.31 -3.12 -9.12
N ARG A 395 21.22 -1.97 -9.79
CA ARG A 395 21.77 -0.72 -9.26
C ARG A 395 21.10 -0.33 -7.93
N GLU A 396 19.79 -0.49 -7.83
CA GLU A 396 19.07 -0.20 -6.57
C GLU A 396 19.63 -1.06 -5.42
N TYR A 397 19.94 -2.34 -5.67
CA TYR A 397 20.59 -3.19 -4.68
C TYR A 397 22.03 -2.73 -4.35
N LEU A 398 22.81 -2.32 -5.35
CA LEU A 398 24.15 -1.77 -5.13
C LEU A 398 24.09 -0.47 -4.32
N ASP A 399 23.07 0.37 -4.56
CA ASP A 399 22.82 1.56 -3.77
C ASP A 399 22.50 1.24 -2.30
N PHE A 400 21.78 0.14 -2.01
CA PHE A 400 21.59 -0.31 -0.62
C PHE A 400 22.92 -0.74 0.03
N ARG A 401 23.86 -1.34 -0.70
CA ARG A 401 25.22 -1.61 -0.20
C ARG A 401 25.94 -0.31 0.15
N ASP A 402 25.81 0.70 -0.68
CA ASP A 402 26.40 2.01 -0.45
C ASP A 402 25.79 2.71 0.74
N VAL A 403 24.47 2.61 0.95
CA VAL A 403 23.78 3.05 2.18
C VAL A 403 24.37 2.32 3.39
N CYS A 404 24.53 1.01 3.35
CA CYS A 404 25.06 0.24 4.49
C CYS A 404 26.55 0.53 4.78
N ALA A 405 27.30 1.03 3.81
CA ALA A 405 28.66 1.48 4.03
C ALA A 405 28.75 2.73 4.93
N VAL A 406 27.71 3.61 4.89
CA VAL A 406 27.61 4.82 5.72
C VAL A 406 26.62 4.69 6.88
N TRP A 407 25.96 3.51 7.00
CA TRP A 407 25.01 3.15 8.06
C TRP A 407 25.48 1.90 8.81
N PRO A 408 26.59 1.94 9.57
CA PRO A 408 27.20 0.77 10.19
C PRO A 408 26.42 0.30 11.42
N VAL A 409 25.51 -0.66 11.22
CA VAL A 409 24.78 -1.36 12.29
C VAL A 409 25.26 -2.81 12.43
N GLU A 410 25.03 -3.40 13.60
CA GLU A 410 25.38 -4.80 13.86
C GLU A 410 24.47 -5.73 13.04
N ARG A 411 25.09 -6.70 12.33
CA ARG A 411 24.34 -7.77 11.66
C ARG A 411 23.67 -8.66 12.72
N LEU A 412 22.44 -9.08 12.44
CA LEU A 412 21.76 -10.06 13.29
C LEU A 412 22.51 -11.40 13.36
N PRO A 413 22.38 -12.14 14.46
CA PRO A 413 22.99 -13.45 14.60
C PRO A 413 22.39 -14.46 13.61
N ASP A 414 23.17 -15.48 13.22
CA ASP A 414 22.81 -16.43 12.15
C ASP A 414 21.44 -17.08 12.34
N HIS A 415 21.04 -17.38 13.58
CA HIS A 415 19.75 -17.99 13.85
C HIS A 415 18.54 -17.11 13.47
N ALA A 416 18.74 -15.79 13.29
CA ALA A 416 17.70 -14.89 12.84
C ALA A 416 17.29 -15.16 11.37
N PHE A 417 18.20 -15.78 10.61
CA PHE A 417 18.00 -16.11 9.18
C PHE A 417 17.56 -17.56 8.94
N GLU A 418 17.39 -18.35 10.02
CA GLU A 418 16.93 -19.73 9.88
C GLU A 418 15.43 -19.82 9.70
N PRO A 419 14.92 -20.73 8.84
CA PRO A 419 13.50 -20.99 8.70
C PRO A 419 12.82 -21.30 10.03
N VAL A 420 11.61 -20.81 10.25
CA VAL A 420 10.86 -21.00 11.50
C VAL A 420 10.05 -22.28 11.43
N ILE A 421 10.32 -23.21 12.37
CA ILE A 421 9.52 -24.41 12.57
C ILE A 421 8.46 -24.10 13.63
N SER A 422 7.17 -24.13 13.25
CA SER A 422 6.07 -23.78 14.16
C SER A 422 4.82 -24.62 13.91
N ASP A 423 4.01 -24.77 14.96
CA ASP A 423 2.65 -25.34 14.92
C ASP A 423 1.55 -24.29 15.15
N VAL A 424 1.91 -23.02 15.27
CA VAL A 424 0.96 -21.90 15.32
C VAL A 424 0.11 -21.92 14.05
N PRO A 425 -1.23 -21.88 14.15
CA PRO A 425 -2.11 -21.82 13.00
C PRO A 425 -1.75 -20.63 12.10
N THR A 426 -1.40 -20.90 10.84
CA THR A 426 -0.89 -19.88 9.92
C THR A 426 -1.62 -19.90 8.59
N LEU A 427 -2.08 -18.75 8.13
CA LEU A 427 -2.59 -18.50 6.78
C LEU A 427 -1.54 -17.73 5.99
N LEU A 428 -1.08 -18.28 4.87
CA LEU A 428 -0.14 -17.63 3.94
C LEU A 428 -0.90 -17.25 2.68
N ILE A 429 -0.81 -15.99 2.30
CA ILE A 429 -1.51 -15.44 1.13
C ILE A 429 -0.55 -14.61 0.28
N SER A 430 -0.72 -14.69 -1.03
CA SER A 430 0.15 -13.99 -1.98
C SER A 430 -0.63 -13.62 -3.24
N GLY A 431 -0.30 -12.49 -3.85
CA GLY A 431 -0.77 -12.13 -5.18
C GLY A 431 0.00 -12.88 -6.27
N GLN A 432 -0.68 -13.31 -7.31
CA GLN A 432 -0.08 -14.03 -8.41
C GLN A 432 0.98 -13.21 -9.14
N PHE A 433 0.75 -11.91 -9.27
CA PHE A 433 1.61 -10.96 -10.00
C PHE A 433 2.59 -10.20 -9.11
N ASP A 434 2.69 -10.56 -7.83
CA ASP A 434 3.63 -9.92 -6.90
C ASP A 434 5.08 -10.04 -7.45
N PRO A 435 5.74 -8.90 -7.77
CA PRO A 435 7.06 -8.92 -8.40
C PRO A 435 8.21 -8.97 -7.39
N ILE A 436 7.95 -8.86 -6.08
CA ILE A 436 8.99 -8.84 -5.05
C ILE A 436 8.88 -10.00 -4.06
N THR A 437 7.66 -10.33 -3.64
CA THR A 437 7.39 -11.45 -2.73
C THR A 437 6.46 -12.47 -3.41
N PRO A 438 6.99 -13.17 -4.44
CA PRO A 438 6.20 -14.07 -5.26
C PRO A 438 5.59 -15.22 -4.44
N PRO A 439 4.53 -15.89 -4.94
CA PRO A 439 3.86 -17.00 -4.23
C PRO A 439 4.79 -18.12 -3.80
N GLU A 440 5.91 -18.32 -4.50
CA GLU A 440 6.94 -19.31 -4.19
C GLU A 440 7.56 -19.07 -2.80
N ASN A 441 7.63 -17.82 -2.35
CA ASN A 441 8.10 -17.46 -1.02
C ASN A 441 7.15 -18.00 0.07
N ALA A 442 5.85 -17.95 -0.14
CA ALA A 442 4.87 -18.52 0.78
C ALA A 442 5.02 -20.05 0.89
N GLU A 443 5.30 -20.73 -0.22
CA GLU A 443 5.55 -22.18 -0.24
C GLU A 443 6.84 -22.54 0.52
N LEU A 444 7.92 -21.74 0.39
CA LEU A 444 9.15 -21.93 1.14
C LEU A 444 8.89 -21.88 2.65
N VAL A 445 8.23 -20.83 3.13
CA VAL A 445 7.91 -20.69 4.56
C VAL A 445 6.95 -21.78 5.02
N ALA A 446 5.92 -22.08 4.24
CA ALA A 446 4.93 -23.10 4.55
C ALA A 446 5.52 -24.50 4.73
N ALA A 447 6.63 -24.82 4.05
CA ALA A 447 7.30 -26.12 4.16
C ALA A 447 7.73 -26.44 5.62
N HIS A 448 7.95 -25.42 6.44
CA HIS A 448 8.40 -25.53 7.83
C HIS A 448 7.27 -25.40 8.88
N LEU A 449 6.03 -25.13 8.44
CA LEU A 449 4.87 -24.96 9.31
C LEU A 449 3.97 -26.19 9.29
N SER A 450 3.65 -26.74 10.46
CA SER A 450 2.86 -27.96 10.57
C SER A 450 1.34 -27.73 10.48
N ASN A 451 0.87 -26.50 10.80
CA ASN A 451 -0.54 -26.10 10.79
C ASN A 451 -0.74 -24.87 9.91
N ARG A 452 -0.90 -25.07 8.60
CA ARG A 452 -0.90 -24.00 7.62
C ARG A 452 -1.93 -24.16 6.51
N TYR A 453 -2.34 -23.01 5.96
CA TYR A 453 -3.12 -22.90 4.74
C TYR A 453 -2.42 -21.92 3.80
N VAL A 454 -2.28 -22.24 2.51
CA VAL A 454 -1.58 -21.43 1.51
C VAL A 454 -2.51 -21.14 0.35
N TYR A 455 -2.63 -19.87 -0.03
CA TYR A 455 -3.46 -19.45 -1.16
C TYR A 455 -2.78 -18.35 -1.98
N THR A 456 -2.88 -18.50 -3.31
CA THR A 456 -2.47 -17.49 -4.28
C THR A 456 -3.72 -16.87 -4.90
N PHE A 457 -3.74 -15.56 -5.01
CA PHE A 457 -4.87 -14.81 -5.56
C PHE A 457 -4.57 -14.39 -7.01
N PRO A 458 -5.28 -14.99 -8.00
CA PRO A 458 -5.12 -14.66 -9.41
C PRO A 458 -5.37 -13.17 -9.69
N GLY A 459 -4.54 -12.57 -10.51
CA GLY A 459 -4.68 -11.18 -10.93
C GLY A 459 -4.16 -10.15 -9.93
N LEU A 460 -3.94 -10.51 -8.65
CA LEU A 460 -3.51 -9.56 -7.62
C LEU A 460 -1.99 -9.43 -7.54
N GLY A 461 -1.53 -8.27 -7.07
CA GLY A 461 -0.14 -7.92 -6.84
C GLY A 461 0.29 -8.09 -5.38
N HIS A 462 1.13 -7.17 -4.89
CA HIS A 462 1.66 -7.17 -3.52
C HIS A 462 0.61 -6.70 -2.50
N ALA A 463 0.52 -7.33 -1.32
CA ALA A 463 -0.37 -6.94 -0.21
C ALA A 463 -1.87 -7.11 -0.55
N VAL A 464 -2.31 -8.37 -0.70
CA VAL A 464 -3.63 -8.71 -1.27
C VAL A 464 -4.83 -8.33 -0.42
N LEU A 465 -4.66 -8.08 0.89
CA LEU A 465 -5.79 -7.82 1.81
C LEU A 465 -6.63 -6.62 1.41
N GLY A 466 -6.01 -5.58 0.84
CA GLY A 466 -6.67 -4.33 0.45
C GLY A 466 -7.23 -4.30 -0.97
N ASP A 467 -6.92 -5.28 -1.79
CA ASP A 467 -7.14 -5.20 -3.24
C ASP A 467 -8.50 -5.77 -3.69
N HIS A 468 -9.03 -6.73 -2.91
CA HIS A 468 -10.29 -7.37 -3.26
C HIS A 468 -10.99 -7.89 -2.00
N PRO A 469 -12.34 -7.95 -1.95
CA PRO A 469 -13.09 -8.49 -0.80
C PRO A 469 -12.78 -9.95 -0.47
N CYS A 470 -12.34 -10.74 -1.46
CA CYS A 470 -12.07 -12.17 -1.27
C CYS A 470 -10.95 -12.44 -0.25
N PRO A 471 -9.72 -11.88 -0.37
CA PRO A 471 -8.68 -12.05 0.64
C PRO A 471 -9.14 -11.63 2.03
N LEU A 472 -9.81 -10.48 2.14
CA LEU A 472 -10.34 -9.98 3.40
C LEU A 472 -11.31 -10.96 4.06
N THR A 473 -12.27 -11.49 3.31
CA THR A 473 -13.25 -12.48 3.81
C THR A 473 -12.54 -13.74 4.31
N MET A 474 -11.53 -14.22 3.57
CA MET A 474 -10.74 -15.39 3.94
C MET A 474 -9.92 -15.15 5.21
N VAL A 475 -9.25 -13.99 5.32
CA VAL A 475 -8.46 -13.61 6.51
C VAL A 475 -9.34 -13.53 7.74
N LEU A 476 -10.48 -12.82 7.66
CA LEU A 476 -11.41 -12.71 8.80
C LEU A 476 -12.03 -14.06 9.17
N GLY A 477 -12.36 -14.90 8.19
CA GLY A 477 -12.82 -16.26 8.42
C GLY A 477 -11.80 -17.11 9.17
N PHE A 478 -10.54 -17.07 8.73
CA PHE A 478 -9.44 -17.79 9.38
C PHE A 478 -9.16 -17.28 10.80
N VAL A 479 -9.04 -15.96 10.98
CA VAL A 479 -8.81 -15.36 12.30
C VAL A 479 -9.96 -15.69 13.27
N ASN A 480 -11.18 -15.86 12.80
CA ASN A 480 -12.31 -16.27 13.65
C ASN A 480 -12.23 -17.74 14.05
N ASP A 481 -11.84 -18.64 13.16
CA ASP A 481 -11.63 -20.07 13.44
C ASP A 481 -10.36 -20.61 12.75
N PRO A 482 -9.17 -20.44 13.34
CA PRO A 482 -7.92 -20.86 12.72
C PRO A 482 -7.71 -22.38 12.72
N SER A 483 -8.64 -23.14 13.26
CA SER A 483 -8.63 -24.62 13.19
C SER A 483 -9.21 -25.16 11.87
N GLN A 484 -9.81 -24.28 11.05
CA GLN A 484 -10.46 -24.62 9.79
C GLN A 484 -9.83 -23.86 8.64
N ALA A 485 -9.79 -24.49 7.46
CA ALA A 485 -9.45 -23.81 6.23
C ALA A 485 -10.49 -22.70 5.94
N PRO A 486 -10.07 -21.46 5.59
CA PRO A 486 -11.02 -20.43 5.18
C PRO A 486 -11.77 -20.84 3.90
N ASP A 487 -12.98 -20.31 3.71
CA ASP A 487 -13.75 -20.53 2.49
C ASP A 487 -13.08 -19.81 1.32
N SER A 488 -12.47 -20.59 0.43
CA SER A 488 -11.67 -20.10 -0.70
C SER A 488 -12.42 -20.06 -2.03
N ARG A 489 -13.74 -20.27 -2.04
CA ARG A 489 -14.54 -20.34 -3.28
C ARG A 489 -14.47 -19.07 -4.10
N CYS A 490 -14.33 -17.91 -3.46
CA CYS A 490 -14.21 -16.61 -4.13
C CYS A 490 -12.94 -16.48 -4.99
N ILE A 491 -11.90 -17.31 -4.76
CA ILE A 491 -10.68 -17.29 -5.60
C ILE A 491 -11.00 -17.67 -7.06
N ALA A 492 -12.01 -18.53 -7.27
CA ALA A 492 -12.40 -18.97 -8.61
C ALA A 492 -12.98 -17.84 -9.49
N ASP A 493 -13.42 -16.74 -8.86
CA ASP A 493 -13.99 -15.59 -9.55
C ASP A 493 -12.92 -14.50 -9.82
N LEU A 494 -11.68 -14.73 -9.37
CA LEU A 494 -10.54 -13.81 -9.59
C LEU A 494 -9.82 -14.13 -10.90
N GLY A 495 -9.19 -13.13 -11.46
CA GLY A 495 -8.41 -13.24 -12.70
C GLY A 495 -8.27 -11.89 -13.38
N VAL A 496 -7.69 -11.90 -14.57
CA VAL A 496 -7.47 -10.69 -15.36
C VAL A 496 -8.32 -10.78 -16.62
N THR A 497 -9.05 -9.69 -16.90
CA THR A 497 -9.64 -9.45 -18.22
C THR A 497 -8.98 -8.20 -18.80
N PHE A 498 -8.14 -8.36 -19.81
CA PHE A 498 -7.42 -7.24 -20.40
C PHE A 498 -8.34 -6.34 -21.23
N ALA A 499 -8.12 -5.02 -21.14
CA ALA A 499 -8.84 -4.05 -21.94
C ALA A 499 -8.45 -4.18 -23.41
N ALA A 500 -9.42 -4.04 -24.31
CA ALA A 500 -9.21 -4.14 -25.75
C ALA A 500 -8.56 -2.88 -26.35
N SER A 501 -8.56 -1.75 -25.65
CA SER A 501 -7.99 -0.46 -26.06
C SER A 501 -7.78 0.46 -24.86
N LEU A 502 -6.95 1.49 -25.05
CA LEU A 502 -6.93 2.66 -24.15
C LEU A 502 -8.17 3.51 -24.44
N GLY A 503 -8.94 3.78 -23.45
CA GLY A 503 -10.16 4.59 -23.53
C GLY A 503 -11.39 3.81 -23.09
N TRP A 504 -12.42 4.57 -22.74
CA TRP A 504 -13.67 4.04 -22.19
C TRP A 504 -14.54 3.35 -23.24
N GLY A 505 -14.00 2.92 -24.40
CA GLY A 505 -14.71 2.20 -25.46
C GLY A 505 -16.10 1.66 -25.12
N ASP A 506 -16.61 0.67 -25.72
CA ASP A 506 -17.95 0.12 -25.43
C ASP A 506 -18.00 -0.52 -24.00
N VAL A 507 -18.14 0.33 -22.95
CA VAL A 507 -18.34 -0.14 -21.58
C VAL A 507 -19.65 -0.91 -21.51
N VAL A 508 -19.57 -2.19 -21.17
CA VAL A 508 -20.75 -3.00 -20.91
C VAL A 508 -21.21 -2.74 -19.48
N PHE A 509 -22.49 -2.46 -19.31
CA PHE A 509 -23.08 -2.21 -17.99
C PHE A 509 -23.95 -3.39 -17.56
N VAL A 510 -23.83 -3.76 -16.29
CA VAL A 510 -24.65 -4.79 -15.62
C VAL A 510 -25.54 -4.16 -14.56
N PRO A 511 -26.78 -4.66 -14.38
CA PRO A 511 -27.66 -4.17 -13.31
C PRO A 511 -27.07 -4.44 -11.93
N VAL A 512 -27.17 -3.43 -11.05
CA VAL A 512 -26.77 -3.51 -9.64
C VAL A 512 -27.89 -2.96 -8.75
N THR A 513 -27.97 -3.46 -7.51
CA THR A 513 -28.90 -2.96 -6.49
C THR A 513 -28.10 -2.62 -5.24
N VAL A 514 -28.36 -1.46 -4.66
CA VAL A 514 -27.76 -0.99 -3.40
C VAL A 514 -28.91 -0.91 -2.37
N ASP A 515 -29.18 -2.06 -1.72
CA ASP A 515 -30.34 -2.25 -0.85
C ASP A 515 -30.34 -1.26 0.33
N GLU A 516 -29.16 -0.90 0.87
CA GLU A 516 -29.01 -0.02 2.02
C GLU A 516 -29.51 1.41 1.78
N ILE A 517 -29.54 1.84 0.54
CA ILE A 517 -30.04 3.15 0.14
C ILE A 517 -31.29 3.06 -0.74
N GLY A 518 -31.74 1.86 -1.04
CA GLY A 518 -32.95 1.61 -1.84
C GLY A 518 -32.82 2.06 -3.29
N VAL A 519 -31.71 1.71 -3.96
CA VAL A 519 -31.39 2.15 -5.33
C VAL A 519 -31.12 0.95 -6.22
N ALA A 520 -31.69 0.93 -7.41
CA ALA A 520 -31.29 0.10 -8.53
C ALA A 520 -30.61 0.97 -9.60
N ALA A 521 -29.51 0.50 -10.16
CA ALA A 521 -28.74 1.23 -11.17
C ALA A 521 -27.96 0.23 -12.05
N VAL A 522 -26.95 0.70 -12.74
CA VAL A 522 -25.98 -0.14 -13.44
C VAL A 522 -24.57 0.22 -13.01
N ALA A 523 -23.67 -0.76 -13.04
CA ALA A 523 -22.22 -0.55 -12.92
C ALA A 523 -21.51 -1.19 -14.10
N PRO A 524 -20.30 -0.75 -14.47
CA PRO A 524 -19.52 -1.40 -15.51
C PRO A 524 -19.23 -2.86 -15.17
N GLU A 525 -19.39 -3.75 -16.16
CA GLU A 525 -19.11 -5.18 -16.01
C GLU A 525 -17.63 -5.41 -15.63
N GLY A 526 -17.39 -6.28 -14.68
CA GLY A 526 -16.04 -6.61 -14.23
C GLY A 526 -15.44 -5.65 -13.20
N TRP A 527 -16.14 -4.57 -12.81
CA TRP A 527 -15.68 -3.72 -11.74
C TRP A 527 -15.84 -4.38 -10.37
N ALA A 528 -14.82 -4.24 -9.52
CA ALA A 528 -14.83 -4.79 -8.17
C ALA A 528 -15.77 -3.99 -7.26
N LEU A 529 -16.63 -4.69 -6.51
CA LEU A 529 -17.42 -4.09 -5.43
C LEU A 529 -16.50 -3.91 -4.21
N LEU A 530 -16.15 -2.67 -3.88
CA LEU A 530 -15.27 -2.34 -2.76
C LEU A 530 -16.00 -2.22 -1.42
N ASP A 531 -17.21 -1.64 -1.48
CA ASP A 531 -18.09 -1.41 -0.34
C ASP A 531 -19.52 -1.32 -0.86
N VAL A 532 -20.50 -1.22 0.03
CA VAL A 532 -21.90 -1.04 -0.34
C VAL A 532 -22.06 0.14 -1.31
N GLY A 533 -22.44 -0.19 -2.55
CA GLY A 533 -22.61 0.80 -3.61
C GLY A 533 -21.33 1.47 -4.12
N VAL A 534 -20.16 0.94 -3.81
CA VAL A 534 -18.87 1.47 -4.31
C VAL A 534 -18.19 0.44 -5.20
N TYR A 535 -18.02 0.80 -6.45
CA TYR A 535 -17.41 -0.04 -7.49
C TYR A 535 -16.12 0.62 -7.98
N ALA A 536 -15.10 -0.16 -8.25
CA ALA A 536 -13.85 0.34 -8.82
C ALA A 536 -13.47 -0.45 -10.07
N SER A 537 -12.90 0.25 -11.04
CA SER A 537 -12.22 -0.36 -12.16
C SER A 537 -11.03 -1.20 -11.67
N ALA A 538 -10.57 -2.11 -12.49
CA ALA A 538 -9.34 -2.80 -12.23
C ALA A 538 -8.18 -1.78 -12.06
N GLY A 539 -7.34 -1.98 -11.04
CA GLY A 539 -6.31 -1.02 -10.68
C GLY A 539 -6.80 0.22 -9.93
N TYR A 540 -8.10 0.31 -9.63
CA TYR A 540 -8.72 1.43 -8.89
C TYR A 540 -8.50 2.81 -9.52
N THR A 541 -8.21 2.86 -10.82
CA THR A 541 -8.03 4.13 -11.52
C THR A 541 -9.33 4.92 -11.63
N THR A 542 -10.48 4.24 -11.55
CA THR A 542 -11.79 4.89 -11.58
C THR A 542 -12.71 4.28 -10.53
N ILE A 543 -13.42 5.13 -9.81
CA ILE A 543 -14.37 4.75 -8.77
C ILE A 543 -15.76 5.26 -9.14
N LEU A 544 -16.76 4.39 -9.07
CA LEU A 544 -18.17 4.72 -9.13
C LEU A 544 -18.77 4.47 -7.74
N ALA A 545 -19.39 5.47 -7.14
CA ALA A 545 -20.04 5.32 -5.86
C ALA A 545 -21.48 5.84 -5.88
N PHE A 546 -22.38 5.07 -5.29
CA PHE A 546 -23.77 5.46 -5.02
C PHE A 546 -23.91 5.83 -3.54
N GLY A 547 -24.64 6.88 -3.26
CA GLY A 547 -24.89 7.30 -1.88
C GLY A 547 -26.22 7.98 -1.69
N LYS A 548 -26.59 8.12 -0.42
CA LYS A 548 -27.72 8.92 0.05
C LYS A 548 -27.24 9.76 1.22
N ASP A 549 -27.42 11.07 1.13
CA ASP A 549 -26.93 11.99 2.15
C ASP A 549 -28.03 12.93 2.64
N ALA A 550 -27.84 13.47 3.84
CA ALA A 550 -28.81 14.37 4.49
C ALA A 550 -28.94 15.71 3.76
N SER A 551 -27.89 16.15 3.07
CA SER A 551 -27.89 17.36 2.24
C SER A 551 -26.60 17.48 1.42
N LEU A 552 -26.62 18.35 0.42
CA LEU A 552 -25.44 18.71 -0.36
C LEU A 552 -24.29 19.27 0.51
N ASP A 553 -24.60 20.02 1.57
CA ASP A 553 -23.58 20.60 2.44
C ASP A 553 -22.79 19.51 3.20
N VAL A 554 -23.44 18.41 3.56
CA VAL A 554 -22.77 17.25 4.15
C VAL A 554 -21.83 16.59 3.15
N THR A 555 -22.26 16.42 1.90
CA THR A 555 -21.44 15.85 0.83
C THR A 555 -20.19 16.71 0.54
N LYS A 556 -20.34 18.05 0.56
CA LYS A 556 -19.23 19.00 0.39
C LYS A 556 -18.14 18.87 1.44
N GLU A 557 -18.50 18.55 2.68
CA GLU A 557 -17.54 18.36 3.78
C GLU A 557 -16.67 17.11 3.60
N VAL A 558 -17.12 16.14 2.79
CA VAL A 558 -16.41 14.88 2.55
C VAL A 558 -15.47 14.97 1.34
N LEU A 559 -15.75 15.87 0.40
CA LEU A 559 -14.97 16.03 -0.83
C LEU A 559 -13.91 17.13 -0.66
N SER A 560 -12.65 16.80 -0.83
CA SER A 560 -11.51 17.71 -0.61
C SER A 560 -11.41 18.87 -1.62
N GLY A 561 -11.99 18.71 -2.81
CA GLY A 561 -12.03 19.73 -3.85
C GLY A 561 -13.41 19.75 -4.47
N PHE A 562 -14.22 20.74 -4.11
CA PHE A 562 -15.59 20.87 -4.58
C PHE A 562 -15.79 22.29 -5.11
N ASP A 563 -16.03 22.42 -6.44
CA ASP A 563 -16.51 23.68 -6.97
C ASP A 563 -18.01 23.82 -6.66
N PRO A 564 -18.44 24.86 -5.92
CA PRO A 564 -19.84 25.05 -5.57
C PRO A 564 -20.75 25.37 -6.78
N ASP A 565 -20.17 25.75 -7.90
CA ASP A 565 -20.93 26.08 -9.11
C ASP A 565 -21.15 24.80 -9.95
N PRO A 566 -22.42 24.41 -10.20
CA PRO A 566 -22.70 23.23 -11.01
C PRO A 566 -22.24 23.45 -12.46
N ILE A 567 -21.65 22.41 -13.05
CA ILE A 567 -21.22 22.43 -14.45
C ILE A 567 -22.35 22.08 -15.41
N ASP A 568 -23.40 21.38 -14.94
CA ASP A 568 -24.55 21.00 -15.76
C ASP A 568 -25.79 20.62 -14.93
N GLU A 569 -26.96 20.64 -15.59
CA GLU A 569 -28.22 20.06 -15.13
C GLU A 569 -28.76 19.11 -16.20
N ILE A 570 -28.96 17.85 -15.84
CA ILE A 570 -29.41 16.79 -16.75
C ILE A 570 -30.78 16.28 -16.29
N GLU A 571 -31.81 16.37 -17.14
CA GLU A 571 -33.13 15.77 -16.87
C GLU A 571 -33.20 14.37 -17.51
N ILE A 572 -33.27 13.33 -16.66
CA ILE A 572 -33.39 11.93 -17.10
C ILE A 572 -34.48 11.24 -16.25
N ASN A 573 -35.38 10.54 -16.91
CA ASN A 573 -36.47 9.76 -16.29
C ASN A 573 -37.33 10.60 -15.29
N GLY A 574 -37.51 11.90 -15.59
CA GLY A 574 -38.28 12.82 -14.73
C GLY A 574 -37.56 13.26 -13.46
N ARG A 575 -36.26 12.98 -13.33
CA ARG A 575 -35.36 13.49 -12.30
C ARG A 575 -34.43 14.52 -12.87
N VAL A 576 -34.18 15.57 -12.12
CA VAL A 576 -33.16 16.58 -12.44
C VAL A 576 -31.92 16.22 -11.64
N TRP A 577 -30.82 16.00 -12.35
CA TRP A 577 -29.50 15.75 -11.79
C TRP A 577 -28.65 17.02 -11.95
N THR A 578 -28.18 17.54 -10.83
CA THR A 578 -27.21 18.64 -10.84
C THR A 578 -25.82 18.06 -10.76
N VAL A 579 -24.95 18.42 -11.72
CA VAL A 579 -23.61 17.82 -11.87
C VAL A 579 -22.55 18.85 -11.48
N TYR A 580 -21.58 18.39 -10.71
CA TYR A 580 -20.45 19.18 -10.21
C TYR A 580 -19.13 18.53 -10.61
N GLU A 581 -18.09 19.34 -10.80
CA GLU A 581 -16.72 18.86 -10.81
C GLU A 581 -16.24 18.65 -9.37
N VAL A 582 -15.50 17.58 -9.15
CA VAL A 582 -14.99 17.23 -7.82
C VAL A 582 -13.57 16.70 -7.91
N VAL A 583 -12.81 16.95 -6.85
CA VAL A 583 -11.54 16.27 -6.60
C VAL A 583 -11.70 15.45 -5.32
N PHE A 584 -11.55 14.14 -5.44
CA PHE A 584 -11.67 13.22 -4.32
C PHE A 584 -10.28 12.80 -3.84
N GLN A 585 -10.02 12.97 -2.55
CA GLN A 585 -8.74 12.68 -1.89
C GLN A 585 -7.52 13.40 -2.51
N GLY A 586 -7.73 14.48 -3.25
CA GLY A 586 -6.65 15.27 -3.88
C GLY A 586 -5.96 14.61 -5.07
N VAL A 587 -6.42 13.44 -5.51
CA VAL A 587 -5.79 12.63 -6.58
C VAL A 587 -6.78 12.27 -7.67
N TYR A 588 -8.03 11.93 -7.30
CA TYR A 588 -9.06 11.55 -8.25
C TYR A 588 -9.84 12.78 -8.69
N GLU A 589 -9.85 13.06 -9.98
CA GLU A 589 -10.69 14.09 -10.58
C GLU A 589 -11.95 13.45 -11.18
N GLY A 590 -13.07 14.16 -11.17
CA GLY A 590 -14.27 13.61 -11.75
C GLY A 590 -15.53 14.43 -11.55
N VAL A 591 -16.66 13.75 -11.53
CA VAL A 591 -17.99 14.36 -11.48
C VAL A 591 -18.85 13.73 -10.38
N LEU A 592 -19.60 14.60 -9.72
CA LEU A 592 -20.64 14.24 -8.76
C LEU A 592 -21.98 14.67 -9.33
N ALA A 593 -22.90 13.73 -9.54
CA ALA A 593 -24.30 14.03 -9.86
C ALA A 593 -25.18 13.84 -8.63
N ILE A 594 -26.03 14.79 -8.34
CA ILE A 594 -26.98 14.74 -7.23
C ILE A 594 -28.41 14.94 -7.70
N THR A 595 -29.36 14.28 -7.04
CA THR A 595 -30.80 14.50 -7.25
C THR A 595 -31.56 14.44 -5.93
N PRO A 596 -32.58 15.29 -5.69
CA PRO A 596 -33.38 15.24 -4.47
C PRO A 596 -34.11 13.91 -4.31
N THR A 597 -34.19 13.40 -3.07
CA THR A 597 -35.00 12.21 -2.75
C THR A 597 -36.50 12.51 -2.71
N GLY A 598 -36.87 13.80 -2.56
CA GLY A 598 -38.24 14.24 -2.31
C GLY A 598 -38.61 14.30 -0.81
N ALA A 599 -37.68 13.93 0.08
CA ALA A 599 -37.88 13.98 1.53
C ALA A 599 -36.96 15.04 2.15
N GLY A 600 -37.45 16.27 2.24
CA GLY A 600 -36.67 17.39 2.82
C GLY A 600 -35.47 17.77 1.98
N ASP A 601 -34.33 17.94 2.64
CA ASP A 601 -33.04 18.29 1.99
C ASP A 601 -32.21 17.06 1.60
N GLU A 602 -32.74 15.84 1.80
CA GLU A 602 -32.04 14.59 1.44
C GLU A 602 -31.81 14.47 -0.07
N ILE A 603 -30.65 13.97 -0.42
CA ILE A 603 -30.22 13.74 -1.81
C ILE A 603 -29.76 12.31 -2.05
N TYR A 604 -29.98 11.80 -3.27
CA TYR A 604 -29.17 10.71 -3.82
C TYR A 604 -27.98 11.29 -4.54
N LEU A 605 -26.86 10.58 -4.52
CA LEU A 605 -25.64 10.97 -5.21
C LEU A 605 -25.07 9.81 -6.03
N VAL A 606 -24.46 10.16 -7.16
CA VAL A 606 -23.61 9.28 -7.97
C VAL A 606 -22.29 10.01 -8.17
N LEU A 607 -21.22 9.44 -7.65
CA LEU A 607 -19.86 9.95 -7.77
C LEU A 607 -19.09 9.07 -8.77
N VAL A 608 -18.47 9.68 -9.77
CA VAL A 608 -17.53 9.01 -10.67
C VAL A 608 -16.24 9.83 -10.69
N VAL A 609 -15.17 9.23 -10.19
CA VAL A 609 -13.85 9.88 -10.13
C VAL A 609 -12.79 8.96 -10.71
N THR A 610 -11.75 9.54 -11.32
CA THR A 610 -10.69 8.82 -12.00
C THR A 610 -9.34 9.50 -11.78
N THR A 611 -8.25 8.73 -11.84
CA THR A 611 -6.88 9.23 -11.99
C THR A 611 -6.45 9.29 -13.45
N ASP A 612 -7.29 8.76 -14.37
CA ASP A 612 -7.05 8.78 -15.81
C ASP A 612 -7.51 10.11 -16.43
N SER A 613 -8.13 10.14 -17.60
CA SER A 613 -8.62 11.38 -18.19
C SER A 613 -10.05 11.70 -17.73
N PRO A 614 -10.30 12.77 -16.95
CA PRO A 614 -11.64 13.06 -16.43
C PRO A 614 -12.65 13.49 -17.52
N ASN A 615 -12.18 13.93 -18.69
CA ASN A 615 -13.05 14.51 -19.72
C ASN A 615 -14.04 13.51 -20.34
N ASP A 616 -13.72 12.21 -20.32
CA ASP A 616 -14.53 11.17 -20.97
C ASP A 616 -15.47 10.43 -20.00
N ILE A 617 -15.22 10.48 -18.68
CA ILE A 617 -16.00 9.68 -17.69
C ILE A 617 -17.44 10.13 -17.55
N ARG A 618 -17.73 11.42 -17.82
CA ARG A 618 -19.09 11.93 -17.75
C ARG A 618 -20.00 11.23 -18.75
N ASP A 619 -19.58 11.14 -20.00
CA ASP A 619 -20.40 10.55 -21.07
C ASP A 619 -20.30 9.02 -21.06
N ALA A 620 -19.13 8.47 -20.76
CA ALA A 620 -18.89 7.04 -20.80
C ALA A 620 -19.47 6.30 -19.59
N ILE A 621 -19.42 6.88 -18.40
CA ILE A 621 -19.82 6.21 -17.14
C ILE A 621 -21.04 6.89 -16.50
N LEU A 622 -20.94 8.20 -16.16
CA LEU A 622 -22.00 8.88 -15.42
C LEU A 622 -23.33 8.88 -16.18
N GLY A 623 -23.32 9.22 -17.46
CA GLY A 623 -24.53 9.29 -18.30
C GLY A 623 -25.34 7.98 -18.28
N PRO A 624 -24.76 6.82 -18.65
CA PRO A 624 -25.43 5.52 -18.58
C PRO A 624 -25.91 5.16 -17.17
N VAL A 625 -25.14 5.46 -16.12
CA VAL A 625 -25.47 5.13 -14.72
C VAL A 625 -26.68 5.92 -14.27
N ILE A 626 -26.73 7.25 -14.43
CA ILE A 626 -27.88 8.06 -14.05
C ILE A 626 -29.11 7.78 -14.90
N ALA A 627 -28.93 7.36 -16.16
CA ALA A 627 -30.03 6.94 -17.03
C ALA A 627 -30.72 5.65 -16.55
N ALA A 628 -29.97 4.76 -15.91
CA ALA A 628 -30.47 3.51 -15.36
C ALA A 628 -30.89 3.59 -13.87
N PHE A 629 -30.69 4.77 -13.25
CA PHE A 629 -30.95 4.95 -11.82
C PHE A 629 -32.44 4.95 -11.50
N ASP A 630 -32.85 4.08 -10.58
CA ASP A 630 -34.22 4.00 -10.07
C ASP A 630 -34.23 3.80 -8.54
N VAL A 631 -35.30 4.22 -7.90
CA VAL A 631 -35.51 4.02 -6.46
C VAL A 631 -36.38 2.79 -6.27
N VAL A 632 -35.88 1.83 -5.53
CA VAL A 632 -36.57 0.56 -5.22
C VAL A 632 -37.25 0.71 -3.86
N GLU A 633 -38.58 0.51 -3.81
CA GLU A 633 -39.37 0.54 -2.56
C GLU A 633 -39.16 -0.69 -1.67
#